data_98e35b824636227c783d89c60ba8c9a3
#
_entry.id   98e35b824636227c783d89c60ba8c9a3
#
_cell.length_a   1.000
_cell.length_b   1.000
_cell.length_c   1.000
_cell.angle_alpha   90.00
_cell.angle_beta   90.00
_cell.angle_gamma   90.00
#
_symmetry.space_group_name_H-M   'P 1'
#
loop_
_entity.id
_entity.type
_entity.pdbx_description
1 polymer ?
#
loop_
_entity_poly.entity_id
_entity_poly.type
_entity_poly.pdbx_seq_one_letter_code
_entity_poly.pdbx_strand_id
1 'polypeptide(L)'
;MTFSACIDIGGTFTDCVVYEHGAGLNIFKSPSTPGGFERGFINVLRLAAEHYGHDLGRFLEQVDSIVHGSTVATNALVEGKSAPTGLICNAGHPDILTLREAPRKRAFDWKIDYPEPFVPRNRTCEVSGRIDSLGNEITPLREQDVRDAVAYFKKCEVEAI
;
A
#
# COMPACT_ATOMS: atom_id res chain seq x y z
N MET A 1 1.16 -35.34 -1.07
CA MET A 1 0.29 -34.35 -0.42
C MET A 1 0.50 -33.03 -1.13
N THR A 2 -0.56 -32.29 -1.41
CA THR A 2 -0.48 -30.99 -2.08
C THR A 2 -1.11 -29.95 -1.17
N PHE A 3 -0.47 -28.80 -1.07
CA PHE A 3 -0.87 -27.71 -0.19
C PHE A 3 -1.18 -26.44 -0.98
N SER A 4 -2.08 -25.62 -0.48
CA SER A 4 -2.23 -24.23 -0.88
C SER A 4 -2.07 -23.35 0.34
N ALA A 5 -1.31 -22.27 0.25
CA ALA A 5 -1.04 -21.38 1.37
C ALA A 5 -1.59 -19.98 1.11
N CYS A 6 -2.19 -19.37 2.15
CA CYS A 6 -2.60 -17.97 2.12
C CYS A 6 -1.91 -17.27 3.29
N ILE A 7 -1.19 -16.18 3.02
CA ILE A 7 -0.39 -15.47 4.00
C ILE A 7 -0.84 -14.02 4.07
N ASP A 8 -1.13 -13.54 5.28
CA ASP A 8 -1.39 -12.12 5.55
C ASP A 8 -0.31 -11.54 6.45
N ILE A 9 0.37 -10.51 5.95
CA ILE A 9 1.38 -9.77 6.71
C ILE A 9 0.74 -8.55 7.35
N GLY A 10 0.47 -8.65 8.66
CA GLY A 10 0.05 -7.54 9.48
C GLY A 10 1.23 -6.77 10.10
N GLY A 11 0.94 -5.67 10.77
CA GLY A 11 1.96 -4.87 11.46
C GLY A 11 2.61 -5.58 12.66
N THR A 12 1.87 -6.48 13.34
CA THR A 12 2.32 -7.17 14.55
C THR A 12 2.58 -8.64 14.31
N PHE A 13 1.71 -9.31 13.57
CA PHE A 13 1.80 -10.73 13.28
C PHE A 13 1.63 -10.98 11.78
N THR A 14 2.27 -12.05 11.34
CA THR A 14 2.07 -12.65 10.03
C THR A 14 1.32 -13.95 10.22
N ASP A 15 0.14 -14.04 9.64
CA ASP A 15 -0.73 -15.20 9.70
C ASP A 15 -0.62 -16.02 8.41
N CYS A 16 -0.64 -17.34 8.52
CA CYS A 16 -0.63 -18.24 7.37
C CYS A 16 -1.70 -19.31 7.55
N VAL A 17 -2.55 -19.45 6.56
CA VAL A 17 -3.52 -20.54 6.45
C VAL A 17 -3.01 -21.51 5.39
N VAL A 18 -2.82 -22.77 5.76
CA VAL A 18 -2.46 -23.84 4.83
C VAL A 18 -3.64 -24.77 4.67
N TYR A 19 -4.06 -24.95 3.45
CA TYR A 19 -5.04 -25.96 3.06
C TYR A 19 -4.31 -27.21 2.55
N GLU A 20 -4.46 -28.30 3.27
CA GLU A 20 -4.04 -29.62 2.83
C GLU A 20 -5.16 -30.27 2.04
N HIS A 21 -4.90 -30.54 0.77
CA HIS A 21 -5.92 -31.08 -0.16
C HIS A 21 -6.42 -32.45 0.33
N GLY A 22 -7.70 -32.49 0.72
CA GLY A 22 -8.37 -33.69 1.22
C GLY A 22 -8.28 -33.92 2.73
N ALA A 23 -7.54 -33.08 3.49
CA ALA A 23 -7.40 -33.25 4.95
C ALA A 23 -7.92 -32.04 5.76
N GLY A 24 -7.82 -30.80 5.23
CA GLY A 24 -8.39 -29.63 5.88
C GLY A 24 -7.48 -28.42 5.96
N LEU A 25 -7.81 -27.48 6.88
CA LEU A 25 -7.10 -26.22 7.08
C LEU A 25 -6.32 -26.24 8.39
N ASN A 26 -5.08 -25.71 8.35
CA ASN A 26 -4.28 -25.40 9.52
C ASN A 26 -3.87 -23.92 9.48
N ILE A 27 -3.81 -23.30 10.65
CA ILE A 27 -3.47 -21.88 10.82
C ILE A 27 -2.19 -21.77 11.60
N PHE A 28 -1.27 -20.96 11.08
CA PHE A 28 0.03 -20.68 11.68
C PHE A 28 0.17 -19.18 11.89
N LYS A 29 0.92 -18.79 12.90
CA LYS A 29 1.14 -17.39 13.24
C LYS A 29 2.59 -17.18 13.68
N SER A 30 3.21 -16.14 13.16
CA SER A 30 4.56 -15.70 13.52
C SER A 30 4.54 -14.19 13.80
N PRO A 31 5.37 -13.69 14.73
CA PRO A 31 5.55 -12.23 14.85
C PRO A 31 6.04 -11.63 13.53
N SER A 32 5.45 -10.52 13.12
CA SER A 32 6.00 -9.72 12.03
C SER A 32 7.31 -9.07 12.45
N THR A 33 8.20 -8.86 11.50
CA THR A 33 9.52 -8.27 11.74
C THR A 33 9.55 -6.88 11.09
N PRO A 34 9.23 -5.78 11.81
CA PRO A 34 9.30 -4.45 11.24
C PRO A 34 10.69 -4.17 10.67
N GLY A 35 10.73 -3.62 9.45
CA GLY A 35 11.98 -3.39 8.71
C GLY A 35 12.57 -4.64 8.00
N GLY A 36 11.86 -5.78 8.04
CA GLY A 36 12.24 -7.03 7.38
C GLY A 36 11.06 -7.99 7.34
N PHE A 37 9.93 -7.55 6.80
CA PHE A 37 8.67 -8.31 6.77
C PHE A 37 8.80 -9.69 6.09
N GLU A 38 9.75 -9.83 5.17
CA GLU A 38 10.11 -11.09 4.54
C GLU A 38 10.51 -12.17 5.55
N ARG A 39 11.08 -11.79 6.69
CA ARG A 39 11.46 -12.74 7.75
C ARG A 39 10.24 -13.35 8.42
N GLY A 40 9.23 -12.53 8.75
CA GLY A 40 7.95 -13.01 9.28
C GLY A 40 7.26 -13.98 8.31
N PHE A 41 7.27 -13.63 7.01
CA PHE A 41 6.75 -14.48 5.94
C PHE A 41 7.46 -15.84 5.87
N ILE A 42 8.78 -15.85 5.88
CA ILE A 42 9.55 -17.11 5.86
C ILE A 42 9.36 -17.91 7.16
N ASN A 43 9.29 -17.23 8.29
CA ASN A 43 9.13 -17.90 9.59
C ASN A 43 7.77 -18.61 9.69
N VAL A 44 6.69 -17.98 9.24
CA VAL A 44 5.37 -18.63 9.28
C VAL A 44 5.31 -19.86 8.36
N LEU A 45 5.99 -19.81 7.20
CA LEU A 45 6.11 -20.98 6.31
C LEU A 45 6.98 -22.09 6.91
N ARG A 46 8.03 -21.76 7.69
CA ARG A 46 8.81 -22.76 8.43
C ARG A 46 7.96 -23.47 9.48
N LEU A 47 7.16 -22.71 10.24
CA LEU A 47 6.25 -23.29 11.22
C LEU A 47 5.26 -24.26 10.57
N ALA A 48 4.75 -23.91 9.38
CA ALA A 48 3.89 -24.79 8.60
C ALA A 48 4.65 -26.05 8.16
N ALA A 49 5.85 -25.90 7.60
CA ALA A 49 6.68 -27.02 7.15
C ALA A 49 6.99 -28.00 8.33
N GLU A 50 7.40 -27.48 9.49
CA GLU A 50 7.67 -28.27 10.71
C GLU A 50 6.43 -29.05 11.15
N HIS A 51 5.24 -28.43 11.12
CA HIS A 51 3.98 -29.11 11.48
C HIS A 51 3.71 -30.33 10.58
N TYR A 52 4.06 -30.25 9.31
CA TYR A 52 3.89 -31.33 8.35
C TYR A 52 5.11 -32.29 8.29
N GLY A 53 6.10 -32.11 9.18
CA GLY A 53 7.28 -32.98 9.26
C GLY A 53 8.27 -32.80 8.10
N HIS A 54 8.30 -31.63 7.48
CA HIS A 54 9.17 -31.29 6.35
C HIS A 54 10.13 -30.15 6.71
N ASP A 55 11.26 -30.09 6.03
CA ASP A 55 12.00 -28.83 5.90
C ASP A 55 11.27 -27.88 4.96
N LEU A 56 11.63 -26.61 4.99
CA LEU A 56 10.96 -25.56 4.20
C LEU A 56 11.00 -25.85 2.69
N GLY A 57 12.17 -26.32 2.18
CA GLY A 57 12.32 -26.59 0.75
C GLY A 57 11.36 -27.67 0.28
N ARG A 58 11.35 -28.80 0.98
CA ARG A 58 10.47 -29.93 0.68
C ARG A 58 8.98 -29.61 0.86
N PHE A 59 8.64 -28.75 1.83
CA PHE A 59 7.28 -28.27 1.99
C PHE A 59 6.86 -27.43 0.79
N LEU A 60 7.70 -26.47 0.37
CA LEU A 60 7.42 -25.58 -0.76
C LEU A 60 7.29 -26.32 -2.10
N GLU A 61 8.02 -27.42 -2.30
CA GLU A 61 7.86 -28.28 -3.47
C GLU A 61 6.46 -28.92 -3.57
N GLN A 62 5.73 -29.01 -2.45
CA GLN A 62 4.40 -29.58 -2.38
C GLN A 62 3.31 -28.51 -2.35
N VAL A 63 3.67 -27.22 -2.29
CA VAL A 63 2.73 -26.10 -2.33
C VAL A 63 2.47 -25.72 -3.78
N ASP A 64 1.22 -25.89 -4.23
CA ASP A 64 0.80 -25.58 -5.59
C ASP A 64 0.50 -24.09 -5.80
N SER A 65 0.12 -23.39 -4.71
CA SER A 65 -0.18 -21.97 -4.78
C SER A 65 0.10 -21.25 -3.47
N ILE A 66 0.62 -20.04 -3.57
CA ILE A 66 0.75 -19.12 -2.44
C ILE A 66 0.03 -17.82 -2.80
N VAL A 67 -0.97 -17.46 -1.97
CA VAL A 67 -1.65 -16.17 -2.05
C VAL A 67 -1.12 -15.29 -0.92
N HIS A 68 -0.72 -14.08 -1.25
CA HIS A 68 -0.13 -13.16 -0.29
C HIS A 68 -0.91 -11.87 -0.24
N GLY A 69 -1.26 -11.44 0.98
CA GLY A 69 -1.83 -10.13 1.30
C GLY A 69 -0.95 -9.37 2.28
N SER A 70 -1.07 -8.06 2.29
CA SER A 70 -0.38 -7.24 3.27
C SER A 70 -1.19 -5.99 3.61
N THR A 71 -1.36 -5.74 4.90
CA THR A 71 -1.98 -4.52 5.44
C THR A 71 -0.96 -3.47 5.89
N VAL A 72 0.33 -3.71 5.65
CA VAL A 72 1.43 -2.84 6.10
C VAL A 72 1.27 -1.41 5.59
N ALA A 73 0.96 -1.24 4.29
CA ALA A 73 0.76 0.08 3.69
C ALA A 73 -0.47 0.78 4.28
N THR A 74 -1.58 0.07 4.44
CA THR A 74 -2.79 0.62 5.05
C THR A 74 -2.53 1.05 6.49
N ASN A 75 -1.83 0.24 7.27
CA ASN A 75 -1.47 0.55 8.65
C ASN A 75 -0.54 1.77 8.72
N ALA A 76 0.46 1.88 7.84
CA ALA A 76 1.33 3.05 7.76
C ALA A 76 0.56 4.34 7.48
N LEU A 77 -0.45 4.28 6.59
CA LEU A 77 -1.32 5.42 6.28
C LEU A 77 -2.18 5.81 7.49
N VAL A 78 -2.80 4.83 8.16
CA VAL A 78 -3.68 5.07 9.33
C VAL A 78 -2.89 5.61 10.51
N GLU A 79 -1.66 5.13 10.71
CA GLU A 79 -0.77 5.56 11.80
C GLU A 79 -0.01 6.85 11.49
N GLY A 80 -0.12 7.38 10.26
CA GLY A 80 0.64 8.56 9.82
C GLY A 80 2.16 8.31 9.74
N LYS A 81 2.59 7.06 9.68
CA LYS A 81 4.00 6.64 9.60
C LYS A 81 4.42 6.40 8.16
N SER A 82 4.21 7.39 7.32
CA SER A 82 4.66 7.34 5.92
C SER A 82 5.85 8.28 5.71
N ALA A 83 6.64 7.99 4.69
CA ALA A 83 7.67 8.91 4.23
C ALA A 83 7.07 10.28 3.85
N PRO A 84 7.79 11.39 4.02
CA PRO A 84 7.37 12.67 3.52
C PRO A 84 7.06 12.60 2.02
N THR A 85 5.76 12.68 1.68
CA THR A 85 5.25 12.45 0.33
C THR A 85 4.87 13.75 -0.35
N GLY A 86 5.18 13.89 -1.63
CA GLY A 86 4.70 14.94 -2.53
C GLY A 86 3.59 14.41 -3.45
N LEU A 87 2.74 15.30 -3.92
CA LEU A 87 1.71 15.01 -4.92
C LEU A 87 1.94 15.83 -6.17
N ILE A 88 1.98 15.17 -7.31
CA ILE A 88 1.85 15.81 -8.62
C ILE A 88 0.42 15.60 -9.11
N CYS A 89 -0.26 16.67 -9.45
CA CYS A 89 -1.62 16.64 -10.00
C CYS A 89 -1.73 17.46 -11.26
N ASN A 90 -2.80 17.23 -12.02
CA ASN A 90 -3.09 18.07 -13.18
C ASN A 90 -3.38 19.52 -12.76
N ALA A 91 -2.94 20.46 -13.60
CA ALA A 91 -3.21 21.87 -13.40
C ALA A 91 -4.71 22.15 -13.24
N GLY A 92 -5.06 22.97 -12.25
CA GLY A 92 -6.43 23.29 -11.84
C GLY A 92 -7.03 22.37 -10.78
N HIS A 93 -6.29 21.35 -10.29
CA HIS A 93 -6.78 20.41 -9.29
C HIS A 93 -5.87 20.27 -8.04
N PRO A 94 -5.28 21.38 -7.53
CA PRO A 94 -4.31 21.29 -6.43
C PRO A 94 -4.93 20.90 -5.09
N ASP A 95 -6.25 21.10 -4.95
CA ASP A 95 -6.97 20.88 -3.69
C ASP A 95 -7.72 19.56 -3.65
N ILE A 96 -7.42 18.64 -4.59
CA ILE A 96 -8.13 17.36 -4.72
C ILE A 96 -8.11 16.53 -3.44
N LEU A 97 -7.01 16.52 -2.70
CA LEU A 97 -6.93 15.78 -1.44
C LEU A 97 -7.71 16.44 -0.29
N THR A 98 -7.88 17.76 -0.35
CA THR A 98 -8.68 18.50 0.64
C THR A 98 -10.16 18.39 0.32
N LEU A 99 -10.54 18.59 -0.94
CA LEU A 99 -11.95 18.58 -1.36
C LEU A 99 -12.53 17.16 -1.38
N ARG A 100 -11.71 16.15 -1.74
CA ARG A 100 -12.13 14.74 -1.87
C ARG A 100 -13.34 14.59 -2.79
N GLU A 101 -14.16 13.56 -2.60
CA GLU A 101 -15.45 13.37 -3.29
C GLU A 101 -16.62 14.15 -2.65
N ALA A 102 -16.28 15.00 -1.73
CA ALA A 102 -17.05 16.00 -1.01
C ALA A 102 -18.57 15.87 -0.94
N PRO A 103 -19.15 15.04 -0.14
CA PRO A 103 -20.33 15.51 0.54
C PRO A 103 -19.89 16.15 1.87
N ARG A 104 -20.12 17.43 2.03
CA ARG A 104 -20.17 18.01 3.36
C ARG A 104 -21.15 17.14 4.17
N LYS A 105 -20.70 16.55 5.28
CA LYS A 105 -21.56 15.76 6.18
C LYS A 105 -22.82 16.54 6.60
N ARG A 106 -22.75 17.87 6.53
CA ARG A 106 -23.84 18.82 6.74
C ARG A 106 -23.72 19.94 5.73
N ALA A 107 -24.62 20.01 4.77
CA ALA A 107 -24.53 20.89 3.60
C ALA A 107 -24.37 22.39 3.94
N PHE A 108 -24.89 22.83 5.09
CA PHE A 108 -24.90 24.25 5.51
C PHE A 108 -23.97 24.53 6.71
N ASP A 109 -23.21 23.58 7.17
CA ASP A 109 -22.29 23.78 8.29
C ASP A 109 -20.92 24.20 7.75
N TRP A 110 -20.68 25.50 7.66
CA TRP A 110 -19.44 26.07 7.18
C TRP A 110 -18.28 26.00 8.18
N LYS A 111 -18.55 25.58 9.43
CA LYS A 111 -17.55 25.44 10.50
C LYS A 111 -16.94 24.03 10.58
N ILE A 112 -17.39 23.10 9.74
CA ILE A 112 -16.80 21.77 9.70
C ILE A 112 -15.40 21.87 9.09
N ASP A 113 -14.39 21.56 9.88
CA ASP A 113 -13.03 21.42 9.39
C ASP A 113 -12.92 20.23 8.44
N TYR A 114 -12.20 20.42 7.34
CA TYR A 114 -11.81 19.31 6.48
C TYR A 114 -10.75 18.47 7.21
N PRO A 115 -10.81 17.14 7.12
CA PRO A 115 -9.74 16.31 7.62
C PRO A 115 -8.41 16.71 6.97
N GLU A 116 -7.33 16.67 7.73
CA GLU A 116 -6.00 16.94 7.17
C GLU A 116 -5.73 16.03 5.97
N PRO A 117 -5.28 16.57 4.84
CA PRO A 117 -4.94 15.76 3.68
C PRO A 117 -3.65 14.97 3.96
N PHE A 118 -3.58 13.76 3.41
CA PHE A 118 -2.41 12.90 3.54
C PHE A 118 -1.12 13.56 3.02
N VAL A 119 -1.22 14.31 1.93
CA VAL A 119 -0.16 15.20 1.45
C VAL A 119 -0.62 16.63 1.66
N PRO A 120 0.10 17.44 2.44
CA PRO A 120 -0.27 18.83 2.69
C PRO A 120 -0.14 19.67 1.41
N ARG A 121 -0.93 20.75 1.33
CA ARG A 121 -1.01 21.60 0.13
C ARG A 121 0.34 22.17 -0.33
N ASN A 122 1.24 22.47 0.60
CA ASN A 122 2.59 22.94 0.30
C ASN A 122 3.52 21.87 -0.29
N ARG A 123 3.10 20.60 -0.34
CA ARG A 123 3.79 19.51 -1.02
C ARG A 123 3.01 19.02 -2.24
N THR A 124 2.10 19.84 -2.78
CA THR A 124 1.35 19.54 -4.00
C THR A 124 1.82 20.46 -5.11
N CYS A 125 2.23 19.88 -6.25
CA CYS A 125 2.63 20.59 -7.45
C CYS A 125 1.68 20.28 -8.60
N GLU A 126 1.38 21.29 -9.41
CA GLU A 126 0.54 21.16 -10.58
C GLU A 126 1.40 21.01 -11.83
N VAL A 127 0.99 20.15 -12.75
CA VAL A 127 1.64 19.97 -14.06
C VAL A 127 0.61 20.10 -15.17
N SER A 128 1.02 20.69 -16.28
CA SER A 128 0.20 20.74 -17.49
C SER A 128 0.14 19.36 -18.12
N GLY A 129 -1.06 18.88 -18.40
CA GLY A 129 -1.33 17.59 -19.03
C GLY A 129 -2.76 17.15 -18.74
N ARG A 130 -3.43 16.54 -19.71
CA ARG A 130 -4.80 16.04 -19.52
C ARG A 130 -5.11 14.88 -20.44
N ILE A 131 -5.67 13.83 -19.84
CA ILE A 131 -6.23 12.67 -20.55
C ILE A 131 -7.73 12.63 -20.27
N ASP A 132 -8.54 12.31 -21.29
CA ASP A 132 -9.99 12.16 -21.13
C ASP A 132 -10.39 10.76 -20.59
N SER A 133 -11.68 10.53 -20.39
CA SER A 133 -12.23 9.27 -19.91
C SER A 133 -12.06 8.10 -20.89
N LEU A 134 -11.70 8.35 -22.14
CA LEU A 134 -11.49 7.36 -23.19
C LEU A 134 -9.99 7.06 -23.38
N GLY A 135 -9.11 7.74 -22.64
CA GLY A 135 -7.66 7.59 -22.76
C GLY A 135 -7.01 8.48 -23.80
N ASN A 136 -7.75 9.42 -24.42
CA ASN A 136 -7.17 10.34 -25.40
C ASN A 136 -6.44 11.48 -24.70
N GLU A 137 -5.26 11.82 -25.19
CA GLU A 137 -4.51 12.99 -24.74
C GLU A 137 -5.16 14.28 -25.26
N ILE A 138 -5.77 15.06 -24.33
CA ILE A 138 -6.36 16.37 -24.66
C ILE A 138 -5.30 17.47 -24.60
N THR A 139 -4.43 17.39 -23.61
CA THR A 139 -3.32 18.33 -23.43
C THR A 139 -2.05 17.52 -23.16
N PRO A 140 -0.99 17.69 -23.95
CA PRO A 140 0.29 17.01 -23.73
C PRO A 140 0.89 17.35 -22.36
N LEU A 141 1.52 16.36 -21.76
CA LEU A 141 2.29 16.57 -20.53
C LEU A 141 3.48 17.49 -20.82
N ARG A 142 3.59 18.60 -20.09
CA ARG A 142 4.77 19.44 -20.15
C ARG A 142 5.85 18.91 -19.20
N GLU A 143 6.83 18.24 -19.75
CA GLU A 143 7.92 17.62 -18.96
C GLU A 143 8.65 18.61 -18.05
N GLN A 144 8.78 19.88 -18.46
CA GLN A 144 9.44 20.90 -17.64
C GLN A 144 8.73 21.10 -16.30
N ASP A 145 7.40 21.06 -16.26
CA ASP A 145 6.63 21.19 -15.02
C ASP A 145 6.95 20.04 -14.06
N VAL A 146 7.13 18.82 -14.60
CA VAL A 146 7.52 17.67 -13.79
C VAL A 146 8.93 17.84 -13.22
N ARG A 147 9.87 18.34 -14.03
CA ARG A 147 11.25 18.61 -13.57
C ARG A 147 11.28 19.68 -12.48
N ASP A 148 10.48 20.74 -12.65
CA ASP A 148 10.36 21.82 -11.69
C ASP A 148 9.72 21.33 -10.37
N ALA A 149 8.67 20.49 -10.45
CA ALA A 149 8.04 19.85 -9.29
C ALA A 149 9.04 18.98 -8.52
N VAL A 150 9.83 18.13 -9.21
CA VAL A 150 10.86 17.29 -8.59
C VAL A 150 11.94 18.16 -7.92
N ALA A 151 12.38 19.25 -8.57
CA ALA A 151 13.35 20.16 -7.99
C ALA A 151 12.81 20.86 -6.73
N TYR A 152 11.52 21.20 -6.72
CA TYR A 152 10.84 21.76 -5.55
C TYR A 152 10.74 20.74 -4.42
N PHE A 153 10.32 19.50 -4.72
CA PHE A 153 10.17 18.43 -3.72
C PHE A 153 11.50 18.08 -3.03
N LYS A 154 12.61 18.09 -3.78
CA LYS A 154 13.95 17.92 -3.20
C LYS A 154 14.28 19.00 -2.17
N LYS A 155 13.84 20.25 -2.38
CA LYS A 155 14.03 21.35 -1.40
C LYS A 155 13.14 21.19 -0.16
N CYS A 156 12.00 20.49 -0.31
CA CYS A 156 11.05 20.22 0.77
C CYS A 156 11.33 18.89 1.48
N GLU A 157 12.47 18.24 1.21
CA GLU A 157 12.86 16.95 1.78
C GLU A 157 11.79 15.87 1.60
N VAL A 158 11.13 15.87 0.43
CA VAL A 158 10.16 14.85 0.05
C VAL A 158 10.92 13.59 -0.38
N GLU A 159 10.52 12.45 0.18
CA GLU A 159 11.17 11.16 -0.06
C GLU A 159 10.40 10.28 -1.05
N ALA A 160 9.09 10.53 -1.23
CA ALA A 160 8.21 9.81 -2.15
C ALA A 160 7.31 10.76 -2.94
N ILE A 161 6.94 10.40 -4.18
CA ILE A 161 6.03 11.17 -5.06
C ILE A 161 4.97 10.21 -5.60
#